data_4c6c0e3a7093762184e708a6f95df0ac
#
_entry.id   4c6c0e3a7093762184e708a6f95df0ac
#
_cell.length_a   1.000
_cell.length_b   1.000
_cell.length_c   1.000
_cell.angle_alpha   90.00
_cell.angle_beta   90.00
_cell.angle_gamma   90.00
#
_symmetry.space_group_name_H-M   'P 1'
#
loop_
_entity.id
_entity.type
_entity.pdbx_description
1 polymer ?
#
loop_
_entity_poly.entity_id
_entity_poly.type
_entity_poly.pdbx_seq_one_letter_code
_entity_poly.pdbx_strand_id
1 'polypeptide(L)'
;MEAFLAHSSRDGCPPQTYEAHIRGVYTKASAYAADAEQYAAKAKDILTEIVQESALMHDLGKLDDENQNVLHSSDRGKRHLPINHVDAGSAALYSQDSLYAALMVYSHHRGLPDLETESLREEAFFRDEHAEVRKRTDETLDE
;
A
#
# COMPACT_ATOMS: atom_id res chain seq x y z
N MET A 1 -12.88 9.64 18.38
CA MET A 1 -12.67 8.83 17.17
C MET A 1 -11.47 7.93 17.45
N GLU A 2 -11.58 6.63 17.24
CA GLU A 2 -10.49 5.69 17.44
C GLU A 2 -9.51 5.83 16.26
N ALA A 3 -8.19 5.77 16.54
CA ALA A 3 -7.20 5.97 15.49
C ALA A 3 -7.13 4.73 14.57
N PHE A 4 -7.02 4.93 13.27
CA PHE A 4 -6.77 3.83 12.32
C PHE A 4 -5.46 3.13 12.64
N LEU A 5 -5.45 1.80 12.54
CA LEU A 5 -4.30 0.96 12.78
C LEU A 5 -3.69 0.43 11.47
N ALA A 6 -2.37 0.38 11.42
CA ALA A 6 -1.62 -0.38 10.42
C ALA A 6 -1.26 -1.78 10.92
N HIS A 7 -1.02 -1.91 12.21
CA HIS A 7 -0.68 -3.19 12.85
C HIS A 7 -1.34 -3.32 14.22
N SER A 8 -1.92 -4.49 14.49
CA SER A 8 -2.38 -4.88 15.82
C SER A 8 -1.20 -5.04 16.79
N SER A 9 -1.48 -5.02 18.09
CA SER A 9 -0.48 -5.36 19.10
C SER A 9 0.06 -6.78 18.88
N ARG A 10 1.39 -6.94 18.96
CA ARG A 10 2.06 -8.23 18.77
C ARG A 10 3.31 -8.35 19.64
N ASP A 11 3.48 -9.51 20.24
CA ASP A 11 4.71 -9.90 20.96
C ASP A 11 5.19 -8.84 21.97
N GLY A 12 4.26 -8.21 22.69
CA GLY A 12 4.55 -7.17 23.67
C GLY A 12 4.71 -5.76 23.07
N CYS A 13 4.66 -5.61 21.75
CA CYS A 13 4.63 -4.30 21.11
C CYS A 13 3.20 -3.75 21.08
N PRO A 14 3.00 -2.44 21.35
CA PRO A 14 1.71 -1.80 21.20
C PRO A 14 1.26 -1.79 19.74
N PRO A 15 -0.05 -1.58 19.47
CA PRO A 15 -0.53 -1.39 18.11
C PRO A 15 0.14 -0.16 17.49
N GLN A 16 0.36 -0.22 16.18
CA GLN A 16 0.89 0.90 15.42
C GLN A 16 -0.23 1.59 14.65
N THR A 17 -0.34 2.90 14.81
CA THR A 17 -1.30 3.68 14.04
C THR A 17 -0.91 3.71 12.56
N TYR A 18 -1.91 3.84 11.69
CA TYR A 18 -1.72 3.96 10.24
C TYR A 18 -0.81 5.17 9.91
N GLU A 19 -1.10 6.33 10.51
CA GLU A 19 -0.29 7.54 10.29
C GLU A 19 1.18 7.34 10.67
N ALA A 20 1.46 6.77 11.85
CA ALA A 20 2.84 6.53 12.29
C ALA A 20 3.57 5.53 11.37
N HIS A 21 2.86 4.51 10.88
CA HIS A 21 3.38 3.54 9.93
C HIS A 21 3.76 4.21 8.61
N ILE A 22 2.80 4.87 7.97
CA ILE A 22 3.01 5.54 6.66
C ILE A 22 4.14 6.56 6.76
N ARG A 23 4.14 7.41 7.79
CA ARG A 23 5.21 8.39 8.01
C ARG A 23 6.60 7.73 8.14
N GLY A 24 6.67 6.61 8.87
CA GLY A 24 7.91 5.86 9.05
C GLY A 24 8.42 5.24 7.75
N VAL A 25 7.53 4.62 6.97
CA VAL A 25 7.86 4.05 5.66
C VAL A 25 8.28 5.15 4.69
N TYR A 26 7.49 6.22 4.55
CA TYR A 26 7.80 7.35 3.69
C TYR A 26 9.19 7.93 3.97
N THR A 27 9.49 8.21 5.24
CA THR A 27 10.78 8.82 5.61
C THR A 27 11.96 7.93 5.26
N LYS A 28 11.87 6.63 5.58
CA LYS A 28 12.95 5.68 5.30
C LYS A 28 13.11 5.41 3.81
N ALA A 29 12.02 5.17 3.11
CA ALA A 29 12.02 4.89 1.70
C ALA A 29 12.55 6.08 0.88
N SER A 30 12.13 7.32 1.22
CA SER A 30 12.66 8.53 0.60
C SER A 30 14.17 8.68 0.77
N ALA A 31 14.68 8.40 1.98
CA ALA A 31 16.12 8.49 2.23
C ALA A 31 16.91 7.46 1.39
N TYR A 32 16.43 6.21 1.33
CA TYR A 32 17.09 5.18 0.51
C TYR A 32 16.99 5.47 -1.00
N ALA A 33 15.86 6.00 -1.47
CA ALA A 33 15.71 6.38 -2.86
C ALA A 33 16.66 7.53 -3.23
N ALA A 34 16.76 8.56 -2.41
CA ALA A 34 17.68 9.67 -2.61
C ALA A 34 19.15 9.21 -2.63
N ASP A 35 19.52 8.28 -1.74
CA ASP A 35 20.86 7.69 -1.76
C ASP A 35 21.11 6.88 -3.05
N ALA A 36 20.13 6.14 -3.53
CA ALA A 36 20.25 5.36 -4.77
C ALA A 36 20.34 6.26 -6.01
N GLU A 37 19.60 7.37 -6.04
CA GLU A 37 19.61 8.33 -7.16
C GLU A 37 20.96 8.97 -7.43
N GLN A 38 21.83 9.08 -6.43
CA GLN A 38 23.19 9.59 -6.62
C GLN A 38 23.98 8.78 -7.65
N TYR A 39 23.60 7.51 -7.83
CA TYR A 39 24.25 6.57 -8.75
C TYR A 39 23.43 6.33 -10.03
N ALA A 40 22.24 6.91 -10.15
CA ALA A 40 21.31 6.69 -11.25
C ALA A 40 21.48 7.77 -12.33
N ALA A 41 22.21 7.46 -13.41
CA ALA A 41 22.46 8.42 -14.48
C ALA A 41 21.21 8.89 -15.25
N LYS A 42 20.11 8.09 -15.24
CA LYS A 42 18.92 8.35 -16.06
C LYS A 42 17.61 8.51 -15.27
N ALA A 43 17.61 8.24 -13.99
CA ALA A 43 16.40 8.27 -13.14
C ALA A 43 16.51 9.32 -12.03
N LYS A 44 17.31 10.36 -12.25
CA LYS A 44 17.53 11.41 -11.27
C LYS A 44 16.21 12.15 -11.04
N ASP A 45 15.86 12.31 -9.77
CA ASP A 45 14.64 12.93 -9.24
C ASP A 45 13.35 12.12 -9.45
N ILE A 46 13.32 11.15 -10.38
CA ILE A 46 12.14 10.33 -10.70
C ILE A 46 12.00 9.16 -9.71
N LEU A 47 13.10 8.53 -9.30
CA LEU A 47 13.07 7.38 -8.40
C LEU A 47 12.52 7.76 -7.02
N THR A 48 12.97 8.88 -6.49
CA THR A 48 12.51 9.39 -5.19
C THR A 48 11.01 9.70 -5.24
N GLU A 49 10.52 10.35 -6.29
CA GLU A 49 9.10 10.66 -6.48
C GLU A 49 8.25 9.39 -6.51
N ILE A 50 8.60 8.41 -7.36
CA ILE A 50 7.90 7.12 -7.46
C ILE A 50 7.87 6.40 -6.11
N VAL A 51 9.00 6.38 -5.39
CA VAL A 51 9.10 5.72 -4.08
C VAL A 51 8.25 6.42 -3.03
N GLN A 52 8.19 7.75 -3.06
CA GLN A 52 7.36 8.54 -2.15
C GLN A 52 5.87 8.28 -2.37
N GLU A 53 5.40 8.33 -3.61
CA GLU A 53 4.01 8.00 -3.96
C GLU A 53 3.65 6.57 -3.53
N SER A 54 4.53 5.62 -3.81
CA SER A 54 4.34 4.23 -3.41
C SER A 54 4.25 4.09 -1.89
N ALA A 55 5.13 4.78 -1.15
CA ALA A 55 5.16 4.72 0.30
C ALA A 55 3.89 5.30 0.95
N LEU A 56 3.28 6.30 0.33
CA LEU A 56 2.01 6.87 0.81
C LEU A 56 0.83 5.91 0.61
N MET A 57 0.84 5.13 -0.47
CA MET A 57 -0.33 4.36 -0.91
C MET A 57 -0.23 2.85 -0.65
N HIS A 58 0.94 2.33 -0.23
CA HIS A 58 1.18 0.87 -0.21
C HIS A 58 0.20 0.08 0.66
N ASP A 59 -0.31 0.67 1.69
CA ASP A 59 -1.19 0.05 2.69
C ASP A 59 -2.60 0.67 2.72
N LEU A 60 -3.01 1.42 1.67
CA LEU A 60 -4.27 2.17 1.64
C LEU A 60 -5.49 1.30 2.00
N GLY A 61 -5.55 0.09 1.52
CA GLY A 61 -6.65 -0.83 1.80
C GLY A 61 -6.74 -1.28 3.27
N LYS A 62 -5.74 -1.01 4.11
CA LYS A 62 -5.88 -1.24 5.56
C LYS A 62 -6.91 -0.32 6.21
N LEU A 63 -7.23 0.81 5.59
CA LEU A 63 -8.25 1.74 6.08
C LEU A 63 -9.69 1.24 5.85
N ASP A 64 -9.87 0.17 5.07
CA ASP A 64 -11.17 -0.48 4.93
C ASP A 64 -11.71 -0.95 6.29
N ASP A 65 -13.00 -0.69 6.56
CA ASP A 65 -13.66 -0.98 7.84
C ASP A 65 -13.53 -2.44 8.27
N GLU A 66 -13.63 -3.38 7.34
CA GLU A 66 -13.49 -4.80 7.65
C GLU A 66 -12.06 -5.13 8.09
N ASN A 67 -11.08 -4.49 7.49
CA ASN A 67 -9.68 -4.61 7.88
C ASN A 67 -9.43 -3.94 9.23
N GLN A 68 -9.98 -2.75 9.49
CA GLN A 68 -9.87 -2.07 10.77
C GLN A 68 -10.52 -2.87 11.89
N ASN A 69 -11.67 -3.48 11.66
CA ASN A 69 -12.33 -4.36 12.63
C ASN A 69 -11.42 -5.52 13.07
N VAL A 70 -10.64 -6.09 12.14
CA VAL A 70 -9.65 -7.14 12.46
C VAL A 70 -8.44 -6.56 13.19
N LEU A 71 -7.94 -5.41 12.77
CA LEU A 71 -6.76 -4.76 13.37
C LEU A 71 -7.01 -4.33 14.82
N HIS A 72 -8.22 -3.89 15.14
CA HIS A 72 -8.64 -3.52 16.51
C HIS A 72 -9.02 -4.74 17.37
N SER A 73 -9.28 -5.89 16.75
CA SER A 73 -9.70 -7.10 17.47
C SER A 73 -8.59 -7.62 18.39
N SER A 74 -8.94 -7.96 19.61
CA SER A 74 -8.09 -8.69 20.55
C SER A 74 -7.97 -10.17 20.21
N ASP A 75 -8.74 -10.68 19.25
CA ASP A 75 -8.73 -12.08 18.84
C ASP A 75 -7.48 -12.42 18.02
N ARG A 76 -6.52 -13.04 18.68
CA ARG A 76 -5.26 -13.50 18.09
C ARG A 76 -5.41 -14.59 17.02
N GLY A 77 -6.61 -15.15 16.84
CA GLY A 77 -6.92 -16.17 15.83
C GLY A 77 -7.03 -15.60 14.41
N LYS A 78 -7.42 -14.35 14.25
CA LYS A 78 -7.58 -13.67 12.95
C LYS A 78 -6.27 -13.00 12.55
N ARG A 79 -5.46 -13.70 11.78
CA ARG A 79 -4.14 -13.20 11.32
C ARG A 79 -4.15 -12.62 9.91
N HIS A 80 -5.24 -12.76 9.17
CA HIS A 80 -5.37 -12.29 7.81
C HIS A 80 -6.44 -11.21 7.73
N LEU A 81 -6.11 -10.13 7.04
CA LEU A 81 -7.08 -9.10 6.69
C LEU A 81 -8.08 -9.68 5.69
N PRO A 82 -9.40 -9.47 5.89
CA PRO A 82 -10.42 -10.01 4.99
C PRO A 82 -10.36 -9.40 3.59
N ILE A 83 -9.98 -8.13 3.51
CA ILE A 83 -9.82 -7.41 2.25
C ILE A 83 -8.33 -7.27 1.92
N ASN A 84 -7.98 -7.51 0.67
CA ASN A 84 -6.60 -7.34 0.21
C ASN A 84 -6.21 -5.86 0.28
N HIS A 85 -5.32 -5.52 1.19
CA HIS A 85 -4.94 -4.14 1.48
C HIS A 85 -3.99 -3.51 0.43
N VAL A 86 -3.40 -4.32 -0.44
CA VAL A 86 -2.47 -3.85 -1.50
C VAL A 86 -3.24 -3.22 -2.67
N ASP A 87 -4.38 -3.78 -2.98
CA ASP A 87 -5.10 -3.51 -4.22
C ASP A 87 -5.62 -2.06 -4.30
N ALA A 88 -6.10 -1.52 -3.19
CA ALA A 88 -6.61 -0.14 -3.13
C ALA A 88 -5.54 0.89 -3.53
N GLY A 89 -4.34 0.79 -2.95
CA GLY A 89 -3.23 1.69 -3.27
C GLY A 89 -2.77 1.57 -4.71
N SER A 90 -2.66 0.33 -5.22
CA SER A 90 -2.30 0.08 -6.62
C SER A 90 -3.33 0.66 -7.59
N ALA A 91 -4.62 0.45 -7.33
CA ALA A 91 -5.70 0.99 -8.16
C ALA A 91 -5.75 2.52 -8.12
N ALA A 92 -5.53 3.12 -6.93
CA ALA A 92 -5.47 4.57 -6.77
C ALA A 92 -4.37 5.19 -7.63
N LEU A 93 -3.16 4.68 -7.54
CA LEU A 93 -2.00 5.16 -8.31
C LEU A 93 -2.18 4.93 -9.81
N TYR A 94 -2.68 3.76 -10.20
CA TYR A 94 -2.95 3.47 -11.61
C TYR A 94 -3.95 4.45 -12.23
N SER A 95 -5.01 4.81 -11.52
CA SER A 95 -6.00 5.80 -11.99
C SER A 95 -5.46 7.23 -12.09
N GLN A 96 -4.29 7.50 -11.52
CA GLN A 96 -3.57 8.77 -11.58
C GLN A 96 -2.41 8.74 -12.59
N ASP A 97 -2.36 7.72 -13.45
CA ASP A 97 -1.28 7.48 -14.42
C ASP A 97 0.11 7.25 -13.79
N SER A 98 0.17 7.00 -12.47
CA SER A 98 1.41 6.68 -11.73
C SER A 98 1.75 5.20 -11.82
N LEU A 99 1.96 4.70 -13.03
CA LEU A 99 2.12 3.26 -13.32
C LEU A 99 3.26 2.59 -12.53
N TYR A 100 4.41 3.24 -12.43
CA TYR A 100 5.56 2.65 -11.72
C TYR A 100 5.32 2.57 -10.21
N ALA A 101 4.70 3.58 -9.64
CA ALA A 101 4.32 3.57 -8.23
C ALA A 101 3.24 2.50 -7.95
N ALA A 102 2.24 2.37 -8.84
CA ALA A 102 1.23 1.32 -8.76
C ALA A 102 1.87 -0.08 -8.80
N LEU A 103 2.83 -0.31 -9.70
CA LEU A 103 3.57 -1.56 -9.80
C LEU A 103 4.40 -1.85 -8.54
N MET A 104 5.04 -0.84 -7.95
CA MET A 104 5.78 -1.00 -6.69
C MET A 104 4.84 -1.38 -5.55
N VAL A 105 3.69 -0.72 -5.42
CA VAL A 105 2.68 -1.06 -4.41
C VAL A 105 2.17 -2.48 -4.63
N TYR A 106 1.80 -2.86 -5.85
CA TYR A 106 1.36 -4.22 -6.16
C TYR A 106 2.40 -5.28 -5.77
N SER A 107 3.68 -4.95 -5.96
CA SER A 107 4.80 -5.90 -5.79
C SER A 107 5.27 -6.07 -4.36
N HIS A 108 4.94 -5.15 -3.43
CA HIS A 108 5.59 -5.11 -2.12
C HIS A 108 5.35 -6.34 -1.23
N HIS A 109 4.27 -7.09 -1.46
CA HIS A 109 4.01 -8.38 -0.80
C HIS A 109 4.25 -9.60 -1.69
N ARG A 110 4.26 -9.44 -3.00
CA ARG A 110 4.30 -10.55 -3.97
C ARG A 110 5.64 -10.67 -4.71
N GLY A 111 6.49 -9.67 -4.59
CA GLY A 111 7.67 -9.52 -5.45
C GLY A 111 7.31 -8.94 -6.82
N LEU A 112 8.31 -8.63 -7.63
CA LEU A 112 8.11 -8.09 -8.98
C LEU A 112 7.34 -9.09 -9.84
N PRO A 113 6.23 -8.68 -10.47
CA PRO A 113 5.50 -9.54 -11.38
C PRO A 113 6.31 -9.78 -12.65
N ASP A 114 6.10 -10.94 -13.25
CA ASP A 114 6.50 -11.20 -14.64
C ASP A 114 5.49 -10.47 -15.55
N LEU A 115 5.93 -9.33 -16.10
CA LEU A 115 5.07 -8.47 -16.92
C LEU A 115 4.56 -9.20 -18.18
N GLU A 116 5.30 -10.12 -18.74
CA GLU A 116 4.87 -10.92 -19.89
C GLU A 116 3.72 -11.85 -19.48
N THR A 117 3.90 -12.58 -18.40
CA THR A 117 2.85 -13.47 -17.86
C THR A 117 1.61 -12.68 -17.44
N GLU A 118 1.77 -11.52 -16.77
CA GLU A 118 0.65 -10.68 -16.36
C GLU A 118 -0.10 -10.08 -17.56
N SER A 119 0.61 -9.66 -18.62
CA SER A 119 -0.01 -9.13 -19.83
C SER A 119 -0.83 -10.14 -20.64
N LEU A 120 -0.55 -11.44 -20.45
CA LEU A 120 -1.27 -12.53 -21.10
C LEU A 120 -2.52 -12.98 -20.32
N ARG A 121 -2.73 -12.46 -19.11
CA ARG A 121 -3.96 -12.76 -18.36
C ARG A 121 -5.15 -12.05 -19.02
N GLU A 122 -6.24 -12.79 -19.18
CA GLU A 122 -7.52 -12.25 -19.68
C GLU A 122 -8.18 -11.29 -18.67
N GLU A 123 -7.75 -11.32 -17.40
CA GLU A 123 -8.20 -10.43 -16.35
C GLU A 123 -7.48 -9.08 -16.44
N ALA A 124 -8.19 -8.00 -16.13
CA ALA A 124 -7.58 -6.68 -16.00
C ALA A 124 -6.36 -6.73 -15.07
N PHE A 125 -5.29 -5.99 -15.39
CA PHE A 125 -4.04 -5.93 -14.61
C PHE A 125 -4.31 -5.59 -13.13
N PHE A 126 -5.34 -4.78 -12.91
CA PHE A 126 -5.98 -4.57 -11.60
C PHE A 126 -7.42 -5.04 -11.71
N ARG A 127 -7.82 -6.01 -10.90
CA ARG A 127 -9.16 -6.57 -10.90
C ARG A 127 -10.20 -5.50 -10.54
N ASP A 128 -11.44 -5.66 -10.98
CA ASP A 128 -12.54 -4.74 -10.64
C ASP A 128 -12.76 -4.63 -9.12
N GLU A 129 -12.53 -5.71 -8.39
CA GLU A 129 -12.54 -5.71 -6.93
C GLU A 129 -11.56 -4.71 -6.30
N HIS A 130 -10.47 -4.34 -6.99
CA HIS A 130 -9.53 -3.31 -6.55
C HIS A 130 -10.16 -1.91 -6.58
N ALA A 131 -10.96 -1.64 -7.59
CA ALA A 131 -11.69 -0.38 -7.69
C ALA A 131 -12.75 -0.25 -6.58
N GLU A 132 -13.43 -1.36 -6.22
CA GLU A 132 -14.36 -1.38 -5.10
C GLU A 132 -13.67 -1.17 -3.75
N VAL A 133 -12.55 -1.87 -3.51
CA VAL A 133 -11.76 -1.69 -2.28
C VAL A 133 -11.28 -0.25 -2.15
N ARG A 134 -10.80 0.35 -3.23
CA ARG A 134 -10.40 1.76 -3.23
C ARG A 134 -11.57 2.68 -2.90
N LYS A 135 -12.73 2.49 -3.55
CA LYS A 135 -13.92 3.29 -3.30
C LYS A 135 -14.35 3.23 -1.83
N ARG A 136 -14.39 2.04 -1.26
CA ARG A 136 -14.72 1.85 0.17
C ARG A 136 -13.72 2.54 1.09
N THR A 137 -12.44 2.52 0.73
CA THR A 137 -11.37 3.17 1.48
C THR A 137 -11.47 4.70 1.38
N ASP A 138 -11.73 5.22 0.18
CA ASP A 138 -11.96 6.67 -0.02
C ASP A 138 -13.19 7.14 0.77
N GLU A 139 -14.28 6.39 0.77
CA GLU A 139 -15.49 6.67 1.58
C GLU A 139 -15.16 6.71 3.09
N THR A 140 -14.31 5.83 3.58
CA THR A 140 -13.87 5.81 5.00
C THR A 140 -12.99 7.01 5.36
N LEU A 141 -12.22 7.55 4.41
CA LEU A 141 -11.35 8.72 4.63
C LEU A 141 -12.13 10.04 4.62
N ASP A 142 -13.27 10.09 3.95
CA ASP A 142 -14.11 11.29 3.84
C ASP A 142 -15.05 11.47 5.05
N GLU A 143 -15.20 10.47 5.93
CA GLU A 143 -15.95 10.52 7.17
C GLU A 143 -15.10 11.05 8.35
#